data_13cd803fbd15803029c8da1e7d882b82
#
_entry.id   13cd803fbd15803029c8da1e7d882b82
#
_cell.length_a   1.000
_cell.length_b   1.000
_cell.length_c   1.000
_cell.angle_alpha   90.00
_cell.angle_beta   90.00
_cell.angle_gamma   90.00
#
_symmetry.space_group_name_H-M   'P 1'
#
loop_
_entity.id
_entity.type
_entity.pdbx_description
1 polymer ?
#
loop_
_entity_poly.entity_id
_entity_poly.type
_entity_poly.pdbx_seq_one_letter_code
_entity_poly.pdbx_strand_id
1 'polypeptide(L)'
;MKKHEEKQTKHLDDRTPLMDDVKRLDMSQKPKRVAWWLRPVMWIASFPVTWIHRTHIKKINMEGVKRPYLLLCNHNAFYDFMVAIKATFPNQAYYIASIDGFSLMGGFVNWLMARVGCIPKRKFTNDTRLVRQLREIKERKKIVAFYPEARYSLCGTNAILPPSLGKLAKLLKMPVVTLIINGNHINSPFWHTGDRRVKSEATMKQILTVEQIEKMDYNEIMEVIDREFQYDDFAWQRDNQIRMTKKTRAEGLHRVLYQCPHCGKEYRMASEGAHIWCKECGHKWFMNEYGQLEAIEGETHFSHIPDWYEWERENVRKEVESGTYSLDVMADVRSLPHPKGFIEIGEARLVHNMEGFLLTGTHDDINYSLNLPAPQRYSIHIEYNFRKWKRDCVDLSTLTDTMFVFPQGEDFSVTKISLATEELYKHYHNKKEAEAADSAEA
;
A
#
# COMPACT_ATOMS: atom_id res chain seq x y z
N MET A 1 23.57 -48.00 4.16
CA MET A 1 23.09 -46.85 4.97
C MET A 1 23.57 -45.58 4.26
N LYS A 2 22.72 -44.90 3.48
CA LYS A 2 23.02 -43.57 2.94
C LYS A 2 22.89 -42.58 4.11
N LYS A 3 23.99 -41.91 4.46
CA LYS A 3 23.92 -40.74 5.35
C LYS A 3 22.99 -39.72 4.74
N HIS A 4 21.85 -39.43 5.37
CA HIS A 4 21.10 -38.22 5.11
C HIS A 4 22.00 -37.05 5.54
N GLU A 5 22.69 -36.43 4.61
CA GLU A 5 23.24 -35.10 4.82
C GLU A 5 22.03 -34.19 5.10
N GLU A 6 21.92 -33.65 6.31
CA GLU A 6 20.98 -32.56 6.61
C GLU A 6 21.33 -31.41 5.67
N LYS A 7 20.48 -31.19 4.65
CA LYS A 7 20.63 -30.07 3.73
C LYS A 7 20.55 -28.79 4.57
N GLN A 8 21.64 -28.04 4.60
CA GLN A 8 21.70 -26.78 5.35
C GLN A 8 20.65 -25.80 4.81
N THR A 9 19.80 -25.24 5.70
CA THR A 9 18.76 -24.29 5.32
C THR A 9 19.37 -22.93 5.02
N LYS A 10 19.08 -22.36 3.85
CA LYS A 10 19.49 -21.01 3.45
C LYS A 10 18.57 -19.98 4.09
N HIS A 11 19.08 -19.20 5.03
CA HIS A 11 18.33 -18.10 5.67
C HIS A 11 18.36 -16.87 4.80
N LEU A 12 17.17 -16.44 4.34
CA LEU A 12 17.00 -15.29 3.45
C LEU A 12 16.83 -14.00 4.27
N ASP A 13 17.48 -12.93 3.80
CA ASP A 13 17.38 -11.60 4.39
C ASP A 13 17.59 -10.51 3.31
N ASP A 14 17.84 -9.27 3.74
CA ASP A 14 18.11 -8.14 2.85
C ASP A 14 19.38 -8.29 2.00
N ARG A 15 20.29 -9.21 2.33
CA ARG A 15 21.58 -9.44 1.64
C ARG A 15 21.67 -10.82 1.02
N THR A 16 20.95 -11.78 1.55
CA THR A 16 20.99 -13.20 1.16
C THR A 16 19.75 -13.55 0.34
N PRO A 17 19.82 -13.50 -0.98
CA PRO A 17 18.72 -13.90 -1.85
C PRO A 17 18.60 -15.42 -1.97
N LEU A 18 17.41 -15.91 -2.38
CA LEU A 18 17.22 -17.36 -2.60
C LEU A 18 18.11 -17.89 -3.73
N MET A 19 18.12 -17.19 -4.87
CA MET A 19 18.88 -17.56 -6.07
C MET A 19 20.05 -16.59 -6.29
N ASP A 20 21.28 -17.04 -6.29
CA ASP A 20 22.47 -16.18 -6.40
C ASP A 20 22.78 -15.80 -7.86
N ASP A 21 22.47 -16.66 -8.82
CA ASP A 21 22.72 -16.52 -10.25
C ASP A 21 21.70 -15.64 -10.99
N VAL A 22 20.59 -15.31 -10.34
CA VAL A 22 19.53 -14.50 -10.95
C VAL A 22 19.89 -13.01 -10.93
N LYS A 23 19.88 -12.39 -12.11
CA LYS A 23 20.13 -10.95 -12.27
C LYS A 23 19.01 -10.14 -11.59
N ARG A 24 19.40 -9.25 -10.68
CA ARG A 24 18.50 -8.33 -9.98
C ARG A 24 18.51 -6.94 -10.59
N LEU A 25 17.44 -6.18 -10.32
CA LEU A 25 17.43 -4.77 -10.67
C LEU A 25 18.40 -4.02 -9.76
N ASP A 26 19.36 -3.33 -10.38
CA ASP A 26 20.23 -2.41 -9.63
C ASP A 26 19.49 -1.13 -9.26
N MET A 27 19.06 -1.06 -7.99
CA MET A 27 18.37 0.10 -7.42
C MET A 27 19.32 1.18 -6.89
N SER A 28 20.64 1.00 -7.01
CA SER A 28 21.63 2.00 -6.59
C SER A 28 21.90 3.07 -7.65
N GLN A 29 21.39 2.88 -8.86
CA GLN A 29 21.59 3.80 -9.98
C GLN A 29 21.08 5.19 -9.66
N LYS A 30 21.84 6.20 -10.09
CA LYS A 30 21.43 7.60 -9.98
C LYS A 30 20.11 7.83 -10.75
N PRO A 31 19.20 8.68 -10.20
CA PRO A 31 17.98 9.02 -10.90
C PRO A 31 18.27 9.60 -12.29
N LYS A 32 17.70 9.02 -13.32
CA LYS A 32 17.90 9.50 -14.70
C LYS A 32 17.33 10.90 -14.84
N ARG A 33 17.97 11.73 -15.66
CA ARG A 33 17.39 13.02 -16.05
C ARG A 33 16.14 12.75 -16.90
N VAL A 34 15.07 13.42 -16.53
CA VAL A 34 13.85 13.29 -17.32
C VAL A 34 13.99 14.05 -18.63
N ALA A 35 13.62 13.39 -19.71
CA ALA A 35 13.64 14.01 -21.03
C ALA A 35 12.63 15.16 -21.09
N TRP A 36 13.10 16.37 -21.46
CA TRP A 36 12.29 17.59 -21.43
C TRP A 36 11.05 17.49 -22.32
N TRP A 37 11.15 16.81 -23.44
CA TRP A 37 10.06 16.60 -24.41
C TRP A 37 8.98 15.64 -23.92
N LEU A 38 9.28 14.76 -22.95
CA LEU A 38 8.26 13.89 -22.33
C LEU A 38 7.31 14.63 -21.40
N ARG A 39 7.66 15.80 -20.91
CA ARG A 39 6.79 16.58 -20.01
C ARG A 39 5.45 16.94 -20.63
N PRO A 40 5.41 17.62 -21.80
CA PRO A 40 4.12 17.90 -22.44
C PRO A 40 3.39 16.63 -22.86
N VAL A 41 4.10 15.57 -23.26
CA VAL A 41 3.49 14.28 -23.61
C VAL A 41 2.78 13.66 -22.40
N MET A 42 3.44 13.59 -21.25
CA MET A 42 2.83 13.07 -20.02
C MET A 42 1.67 13.92 -19.53
N TRP A 43 1.78 15.24 -19.65
CA TRP A 43 0.70 16.15 -19.31
C TRP A 43 -0.52 15.93 -20.20
N ILE A 44 -0.34 15.84 -21.53
CA ILE A 44 -1.41 15.53 -22.49
C ILE A 44 -2.00 14.15 -22.18
N ALA A 45 -1.16 13.14 -21.89
CA ALA A 45 -1.61 11.79 -21.53
C ALA A 45 -2.43 11.75 -20.23
N SER A 46 -2.32 12.75 -19.36
CA SER A 46 -3.12 12.85 -18.14
C SER A 46 -4.56 13.33 -18.39
N PHE A 47 -4.84 13.98 -19.54
CA PHE A 47 -6.16 14.57 -19.82
C PHE A 47 -7.28 13.54 -19.92
N PRO A 48 -7.17 12.41 -20.66
CA PRO A 48 -8.27 11.48 -20.78
C PRO A 48 -8.80 11.02 -19.42
N VAL A 49 -7.92 10.62 -18.49
CA VAL A 49 -8.29 10.19 -17.15
C VAL A 49 -8.94 11.32 -16.35
N THR A 50 -8.27 12.47 -16.27
CA THR A 50 -8.78 13.60 -15.48
C THR A 50 -10.04 14.25 -16.07
N TRP A 51 -10.26 14.11 -17.37
CA TRP A 51 -11.48 14.57 -18.05
C TRP A 51 -12.65 13.60 -17.83
N ILE A 52 -12.42 12.29 -17.98
CA ILE A 52 -13.45 11.26 -17.73
C ILE A 52 -13.98 11.36 -16.29
N HIS A 53 -13.09 11.54 -15.32
CA HIS A 53 -13.44 11.67 -13.91
C HIS A 53 -13.75 13.13 -13.51
N ARG A 54 -13.78 14.07 -14.45
CA ARG A 54 -14.03 15.50 -14.18
C ARG A 54 -13.21 16.02 -13.01
N THR A 55 -11.94 15.59 -12.93
CA THR A 55 -11.06 15.86 -11.79
C THR A 55 -10.82 17.36 -11.64
N HIS A 56 -11.28 17.92 -10.53
CA HIS A 56 -11.00 19.29 -10.14
C HIS A 56 -9.78 19.35 -9.20
N ILE A 57 -8.83 20.24 -9.49
CA ILE A 57 -7.61 20.40 -8.67
C ILE A 57 -7.66 21.76 -7.98
N LYS A 58 -7.74 21.73 -6.64
CA LYS A 58 -7.63 22.91 -5.78
C LYS A 58 -6.20 23.06 -5.29
N LYS A 59 -5.71 24.29 -5.16
CA LYS A 59 -4.40 24.62 -4.62
C LYS A 59 -4.58 25.53 -3.41
N ILE A 60 -4.05 25.11 -2.25
CA ILE A 60 -4.16 25.82 -0.98
C ILE A 60 -2.75 26.10 -0.45
N ASN A 61 -2.46 27.37 -0.10
CA ASN A 61 -1.15 27.80 0.38
C ASN A 61 0.01 27.45 -0.57
N MET A 62 -0.26 27.42 -1.88
CA MET A 62 0.75 27.10 -2.91
C MET A 62 1.36 28.35 -3.56
N GLU A 63 0.87 29.54 -3.21
CA GLU A 63 1.41 30.80 -3.69
C GLU A 63 2.85 31.00 -3.19
N GLY A 64 3.76 31.25 -4.13
CA GLY A 64 5.19 31.43 -3.79
C GLY A 64 5.96 30.13 -3.52
N VAL A 65 5.33 28.96 -3.44
CA VAL A 65 6.02 27.69 -3.23
C VAL A 65 6.90 27.35 -4.43
N LYS A 66 8.22 27.38 -4.20
CA LYS A 66 9.22 27.09 -5.22
C LYS A 66 9.80 25.68 -5.02
N ARG A 67 10.23 25.08 -6.14
CA ARG A 67 10.97 23.82 -6.11
C ARG A 67 12.36 24.02 -5.44
N PRO A 68 12.93 23.02 -4.74
CA PRO A 68 12.39 21.66 -4.57
C PRO A 68 11.34 21.59 -3.46
N TYR A 69 10.41 20.64 -3.53
CA TYR A 69 9.52 20.27 -2.44
C TYR A 69 9.20 18.77 -2.46
N LEU A 70 8.84 18.23 -1.29
CA LEU A 70 8.34 16.87 -1.13
C LEU A 70 6.82 16.88 -1.31
N LEU A 71 6.31 16.14 -2.29
CA LEU A 71 4.90 15.98 -2.57
C LEU A 71 4.43 14.62 -2.05
N LEU A 72 3.61 14.62 -1.01
CA LEU A 72 3.00 13.43 -0.43
C LEU A 72 1.60 13.24 -1.03
N CYS A 73 1.39 12.14 -1.73
CA CYS A 73 0.14 11.81 -2.39
C CYS A 73 -0.53 10.62 -1.71
N ASN A 74 -1.84 10.66 -1.48
CA ASN A 74 -2.59 9.46 -1.13
C ASN A 74 -2.68 8.51 -2.32
N HIS A 75 -2.93 7.21 -2.06
CA HIS A 75 -2.89 6.19 -3.10
C HIS A 75 -4.18 5.37 -3.13
N ASN A 76 -5.11 5.77 -3.97
CA ASN A 76 -6.46 5.20 -4.07
C ASN A 76 -6.66 4.34 -5.32
N ALA A 77 -6.02 4.72 -6.44
CA ALA A 77 -6.19 4.04 -7.71
C ALA A 77 -4.92 4.08 -8.56
N PHE A 78 -4.81 3.17 -9.52
CA PHE A 78 -3.66 3.09 -10.42
C PHE A 78 -3.35 4.41 -11.13
N TYR A 79 -4.35 5.21 -11.46
CA TYR A 79 -4.19 6.45 -12.22
C TYR A 79 -3.98 7.73 -11.37
N ASP A 80 -3.78 7.61 -10.05
CA ASP A 80 -3.48 8.76 -9.17
C ASP A 80 -2.28 9.57 -9.66
N PHE A 81 -1.29 8.90 -10.25
CA PHE A 81 -0.11 9.57 -10.81
C PHE A 81 -0.45 10.52 -11.97
N MET A 82 -1.53 10.28 -12.73
CA MET A 82 -2.00 11.19 -13.78
C MET A 82 -2.52 12.50 -13.19
N VAL A 83 -3.20 12.42 -12.04
CA VAL A 83 -3.65 13.60 -11.30
C VAL A 83 -2.44 14.38 -10.76
N ALA A 84 -1.44 13.66 -10.21
CA ALA A 84 -0.21 14.29 -9.72
C ALA A 84 0.59 14.97 -10.84
N ILE A 85 0.68 14.39 -12.05
CA ILE A 85 1.28 15.01 -13.22
C ILE A 85 0.58 16.31 -13.57
N LYS A 86 -0.77 16.29 -13.63
CA LYS A 86 -1.57 17.47 -13.94
C LYS A 86 -1.43 18.56 -12.88
N ALA A 87 -1.42 18.19 -11.59
CA ALA A 87 -1.31 19.12 -10.47
C ALA A 87 0.06 19.84 -10.43
N THR A 88 1.12 19.15 -10.82
CA THR A 88 2.50 19.68 -10.78
C THR A 88 2.92 20.39 -12.06
N PHE A 89 2.24 20.22 -13.18
CA PHE A 89 2.60 20.87 -14.46
C PHE A 89 2.68 22.42 -14.32
N PRO A 90 3.62 23.08 -14.96
CA PRO A 90 4.65 22.62 -15.91
C PRO A 90 5.90 22.03 -15.23
N ASN A 91 5.92 21.97 -13.91
CA ASN A 91 7.01 21.41 -13.15
C ASN A 91 6.98 19.89 -13.22
N GLN A 92 8.15 19.28 -13.23
CA GLN A 92 8.28 17.86 -13.26
C GLN A 92 8.61 17.30 -11.90
N ALA A 93 7.89 16.25 -11.50
CA ALA A 93 8.18 15.44 -10.33
C ALA A 93 8.96 14.17 -10.69
N TYR A 94 9.76 13.69 -9.75
CA TYR A 94 10.29 12.34 -9.71
C TYR A 94 9.39 11.50 -8.81
N TYR A 95 8.98 10.34 -9.29
CA TYR A 95 8.02 9.46 -8.61
C TYR A 95 8.72 8.24 -8.03
N ILE A 96 8.49 7.94 -6.75
CA ILE A 96 8.90 6.66 -6.19
C ILE A 96 7.86 5.63 -6.60
N ALA A 97 8.29 4.59 -7.32
CA ALA A 97 7.41 3.57 -7.87
C ALA A 97 7.87 2.16 -7.48
N SER A 98 6.91 1.29 -7.18
CA SER A 98 7.20 -0.09 -6.84
C SER A 98 7.78 -0.88 -8.02
N ILE A 99 8.67 -1.85 -7.73
CA ILE A 99 9.31 -2.70 -8.74
C ILE A 99 8.30 -3.53 -9.53
N ASP A 100 7.22 -3.96 -8.91
CA ASP A 100 6.13 -4.70 -9.57
C ASP A 100 5.37 -3.83 -10.58
N GLY A 101 5.23 -2.51 -10.33
CA GLY A 101 4.73 -1.56 -11.30
C GLY A 101 5.55 -1.52 -12.59
N PHE A 102 6.89 -1.64 -12.48
CA PHE A 102 7.75 -1.75 -13.65
C PHE A 102 7.57 -3.07 -14.41
N SER A 103 7.10 -4.13 -13.77
CA SER A 103 6.89 -5.44 -14.43
C SER A 103 5.58 -5.56 -15.19
N LEU A 104 4.64 -4.58 -15.04
CA LEU A 104 3.29 -4.68 -15.57
C LEU A 104 3.22 -4.64 -17.10
N MET A 105 4.11 -3.92 -17.79
CA MET A 105 3.91 -3.53 -19.19
C MET A 105 5.13 -3.75 -20.10
N GLY A 106 6.11 -4.56 -19.69
CA GLY A 106 7.26 -4.96 -20.52
C GLY A 106 8.38 -3.92 -20.66
N GLY A 107 9.39 -4.23 -21.45
CA GLY A 107 10.65 -3.48 -21.52
C GLY A 107 10.55 -2.04 -21.99
N PHE A 108 9.61 -1.72 -22.89
CA PHE A 108 9.38 -0.35 -23.35
C PHE A 108 8.87 0.56 -22.21
N VAL A 109 7.94 0.06 -21.38
CA VAL A 109 7.42 0.84 -20.27
C VAL A 109 8.47 1.02 -19.17
N ASN A 110 9.30 0.02 -18.91
CA ASN A 110 10.44 0.17 -18.00
C ASN A 110 11.40 1.27 -18.46
N TRP A 111 11.68 1.33 -19.76
CA TRP A 111 12.46 2.41 -20.35
C TRP A 111 11.77 3.77 -20.17
N LEU A 112 10.46 3.83 -20.44
CA LEU A 112 9.66 5.05 -20.31
C LEU A 112 9.60 5.52 -18.85
N MET A 113 9.26 4.64 -17.90
CA MET A 113 9.19 4.97 -16.47
C MET A 113 10.48 5.60 -15.97
N ALA A 114 11.64 5.03 -16.33
CA ALA A 114 12.93 5.62 -15.97
C ALA A 114 13.15 7.02 -16.60
N ARG A 115 12.60 7.28 -17.79
CA ARG A 115 12.72 8.56 -18.51
C ARG A 115 11.72 9.62 -18.06
N VAL A 116 10.61 9.23 -17.45
CA VAL A 116 9.66 10.14 -16.82
C VAL A 116 9.97 10.42 -15.35
N GLY A 117 11.06 9.86 -14.81
CA GLY A 117 11.55 10.16 -13.48
C GLY A 117 11.08 9.20 -12.39
N CYS A 118 10.65 7.99 -12.75
CA CYS A 118 10.34 6.97 -11.76
C CYS A 118 11.62 6.36 -11.16
N ILE A 119 11.61 6.23 -9.83
CA ILE A 119 12.66 5.63 -9.03
C ILE A 119 12.13 4.31 -8.47
N PRO A 120 12.74 3.17 -8.81
CA PRO A 120 12.28 1.88 -8.33
C PRO A 120 12.54 1.71 -6.82
N LYS A 121 11.56 1.17 -6.11
CA LYS A 121 11.65 0.80 -4.70
C LYS A 121 10.92 -0.51 -4.45
N ARG A 122 11.41 -1.34 -3.52
CA ARG A 122 10.63 -2.45 -2.95
C ARG A 122 9.79 -1.94 -1.79
N LYS A 123 8.52 -2.35 -1.76
CA LYS A 123 7.55 -1.91 -0.75
C LYS A 123 8.00 -2.35 0.65
N PHE A 124 7.74 -1.54 1.65
CA PHE A 124 7.96 -1.84 3.08
C PHE A 124 9.40 -2.28 3.43
N THR A 125 10.40 -1.82 2.67
CA THR A 125 11.82 -2.06 2.95
C THR A 125 12.54 -0.78 3.38
N ASN A 126 13.54 -0.91 4.27
CA ASN A 126 14.39 0.19 4.73
C ASN A 126 15.57 0.39 3.77
N ASP A 127 15.36 1.15 2.68
CA ASP A 127 16.36 1.37 1.65
C ASP A 127 17.08 2.73 1.80
N THR A 128 18.28 2.71 2.36
CA THR A 128 19.13 3.91 2.53
C THR A 128 19.61 4.48 1.19
N ARG A 129 19.62 3.68 0.11
CA ARG A 129 19.98 4.14 -1.24
C ARG A 129 18.98 5.15 -1.75
N LEU A 130 17.69 4.96 -1.44
CA LEU A 130 16.63 5.90 -1.78
C LEU A 130 16.92 7.29 -1.22
N VAL A 131 17.35 7.41 0.04
CA VAL A 131 17.66 8.70 0.67
C VAL A 131 18.73 9.48 -0.12
N ARG A 132 19.76 8.77 -0.61
CA ARG A 132 20.81 9.37 -1.46
C ARG A 132 20.24 9.87 -2.78
N GLN A 133 19.39 9.09 -3.42
CA GLN A 133 18.73 9.48 -4.68
C GLN A 133 17.82 10.71 -4.47
N LEU A 134 17.09 10.79 -3.37
CA LEU A 134 16.23 11.93 -3.05
C LEU A 134 17.04 13.22 -2.79
N ARG A 135 18.18 13.11 -2.12
CA ARG A 135 19.11 14.26 -1.97
C ARG A 135 19.60 14.78 -3.31
N GLU A 136 19.97 13.89 -4.23
CA GLU A 136 20.37 14.29 -5.59
C GLU A 136 19.26 15.01 -6.34
N ILE A 137 18.00 14.57 -6.20
CA ILE A 137 16.85 15.24 -6.82
C ILE A 137 16.62 16.62 -6.19
N LYS A 138 16.78 16.76 -4.87
CA LYS A 138 16.74 18.04 -4.17
C LYS A 138 17.79 19.01 -4.73
N GLU A 139 19.05 18.56 -4.88
CA GLU A 139 20.15 19.37 -5.45
C GLU A 139 19.85 19.81 -6.89
N ARG A 140 19.16 18.98 -7.66
CA ARG A 140 18.66 19.32 -9.01
C ARG A 140 17.44 20.27 -8.99
N LYS A 141 16.99 20.74 -7.82
CA LYS A 141 15.83 21.60 -7.60
C LYS A 141 14.56 21.05 -8.26
N LYS A 142 14.26 19.74 -8.03
CA LYS A 142 13.09 19.04 -8.58
C LYS A 142 12.12 18.65 -7.49
N ILE A 143 10.88 18.32 -7.88
CA ILE A 143 9.85 17.80 -6.99
C ILE A 143 10.12 16.30 -6.79
N VAL A 144 9.97 15.84 -5.55
CA VAL A 144 9.90 14.42 -5.21
C VAL A 144 8.45 14.09 -4.89
N ALA A 145 7.80 13.27 -5.70
CA ALA A 145 6.44 12.76 -5.45
C ALA A 145 6.53 11.37 -4.80
N PHE A 146 5.89 11.23 -3.67
CA PHE A 146 5.92 10.04 -2.84
C PHE A 146 4.51 9.62 -2.45
N TYR A 147 4.21 8.33 -2.55
CA TYR A 147 2.98 7.71 -2.06
C TYR A 147 3.32 6.98 -0.76
N PRO A 148 3.25 7.67 0.40
CA PRO A 148 3.84 7.15 1.63
C PRO A 148 3.14 5.91 2.18
N GLU A 149 1.87 5.70 1.85
CA GLU A 149 1.11 4.50 2.20
C GLU A 149 1.71 3.21 1.62
N ALA A 150 2.54 3.32 0.55
CA ALA A 150 3.19 2.22 -0.17
C ALA A 150 2.24 1.10 -0.68
N ARG A 151 0.94 1.30 -0.55
CA ARG A 151 -0.14 0.44 -1.05
C ARG A 151 -1.36 1.29 -1.42
N TYR A 152 -2.31 0.71 -2.15
CA TYR A 152 -3.61 1.33 -2.34
C TYR A 152 -4.43 1.29 -1.05
N SER A 153 -5.29 2.29 -0.85
CA SER A 153 -6.29 2.25 0.21
C SER A 153 -7.19 1.02 0.05
N LEU A 154 -7.40 0.27 1.12
CA LEU A 154 -8.24 -0.92 1.11
C LEU A 154 -9.73 -0.58 1.27
N CYS A 155 -10.06 0.41 2.10
CA CYS A 155 -11.44 0.76 2.45
C CYS A 155 -11.83 2.21 2.16
N GLY A 156 -10.98 2.97 1.45
CA GLY A 156 -11.26 4.37 1.10
C GLY A 156 -10.76 5.40 2.10
N THR A 157 -10.08 4.97 3.17
CA THR A 157 -9.39 5.83 4.15
C THR A 157 -7.87 5.66 4.05
N ASN A 158 -7.12 6.55 4.72
CA ASN A 158 -5.66 6.47 4.75
C ASN A 158 -5.16 5.18 5.41
N ALA A 159 -4.10 4.61 4.85
CA ALA A 159 -3.34 3.55 5.48
C ALA A 159 -2.34 4.13 6.50
N ILE A 160 -1.74 3.25 7.32
CA ILE A 160 -0.67 3.63 8.24
C ILE A 160 0.53 4.20 7.45
N LEU A 161 1.01 5.36 7.87
CA LEU A 161 2.19 6.00 7.26
C LEU A 161 3.50 5.44 7.87
N PRO A 162 4.60 5.39 7.08
CA PRO A 162 5.88 4.92 7.61
C PRO A 162 6.37 5.83 8.75
N PRO A 163 6.70 5.27 9.93
CA PRO A 163 7.18 6.06 11.08
C PRO A 163 8.46 6.87 10.78
N SER A 164 9.19 6.46 9.74
CA SER A 164 10.40 7.17 9.27
C SER A 164 10.11 8.40 8.42
N LEU A 165 8.86 8.72 8.08
CA LEU A 165 8.51 9.80 7.15
C LEU A 165 8.85 11.18 7.72
N GLY A 166 8.60 11.42 9.01
CA GLY A 166 9.00 12.64 9.70
C GLY A 166 10.53 12.83 9.70
N LYS A 167 11.28 11.74 9.95
CA LYS A 167 12.75 11.73 9.86
C LYS A 167 13.26 12.05 8.45
N LEU A 168 12.58 11.51 7.43
CA LEU A 168 12.90 11.78 6.03
C LEU A 168 12.67 13.26 5.68
N ALA A 169 11.52 13.83 6.08
CA ALA A 169 11.20 15.24 5.85
C ALA A 169 12.24 16.16 6.54
N LYS A 170 12.58 15.89 7.81
CA LYS A 170 13.62 16.61 8.58
C LYS A 170 14.98 16.54 7.89
N LEU A 171 15.35 15.36 7.39
CA LEU A 171 16.63 15.12 6.71
C LEU A 171 16.73 15.85 5.36
N LEU A 172 15.63 15.86 4.60
CA LEU A 172 15.59 16.47 3.27
C LEU A 172 15.52 17.99 3.35
N LYS A 173 14.94 18.58 4.41
CA LYS A 173 14.76 20.03 4.54
C LYS A 173 14.18 20.65 3.26
N MET A 174 13.06 20.14 2.81
CA MET A 174 12.27 20.64 1.68
C MET A 174 10.86 20.96 2.17
N PRO A 175 10.19 21.99 1.65
CA PRO A 175 8.77 22.19 1.94
C PRO A 175 7.98 20.90 1.73
N VAL A 176 7.04 20.57 2.60
CA VAL A 176 6.16 19.42 2.46
C VAL A 176 4.82 19.89 1.93
N VAL A 177 4.38 19.27 0.86
CA VAL A 177 3.12 19.51 0.17
C VAL A 177 2.35 18.21 0.14
N THR A 178 1.05 18.23 0.45
CA THR A 178 0.15 17.08 0.26
C THR A 178 -0.61 17.23 -1.04
N LEU A 179 -0.97 16.10 -1.65
CA LEU A 179 -1.94 15.99 -2.74
C LEU A 179 -2.94 14.90 -2.35
N ILE A 180 -4.06 15.31 -1.79
CA ILE A 180 -5.14 14.39 -1.40
C ILE A 180 -6.17 14.35 -2.52
N ILE A 181 -6.42 13.15 -3.03
CA ILE A 181 -7.33 12.87 -4.14
C ILE A 181 -8.51 12.09 -3.61
N ASN A 182 -9.69 12.68 -3.65
CA ASN A 182 -10.95 12.05 -3.28
C ASN A 182 -11.70 11.58 -4.52
N GLY A 183 -12.44 10.48 -4.40
CA GLY A 183 -13.23 9.88 -5.46
C GLY A 183 -12.48 8.86 -6.33
N ASN A 184 -11.16 8.79 -6.26
CA ASN A 184 -10.41 7.82 -7.03
C ASN A 184 -10.57 6.40 -6.46
N HIS A 185 -10.69 6.23 -5.14
CA HIS A 185 -11.06 4.95 -4.55
C HIS A 185 -12.48 4.51 -4.97
N ILE A 186 -13.43 5.45 -5.01
CA ILE A 186 -14.79 5.16 -5.47
C ILE A 186 -14.79 4.73 -6.95
N ASN A 187 -13.95 5.35 -7.78
CA ASN A 187 -13.83 5.04 -9.20
C ASN A 187 -13.25 3.67 -9.48
N SER A 188 -12.14 3.33 -8.81
CA SER A 188 -11.40 2.09 -9.05
C SER A 188 -10.80 1.60 -7.73
N PRO A 189 -11.64 1.09 -6.82
CA PRO A 189 -11.17 0.53 -5.58
C PRO A 189 -10.29 -0.68 -5.82
N PHE A 190 -9.35 -0.92 -4.93
CA PHE A 190 -8.33 -1.94 -5.10
C PHE A 190 -8.89 -3.37 -5.24
N TRP A 191 -10.05 -3.65 -4.66
CA TRP A 191 -10.74 -4.96 -4.77
C TRP A 191 -11.50 -5.19 -6.08
N HIS A 192 -11.64 -4.14 -6.94
CA HIS A 192 -12.42 -4.23 -8.18
C HIS A 192 -11.73 -3.54 -9.34
N THR A 193 -11.49 -4.24 -10.43
CA THR A 193 -10.70 -3.77 -11.58
C THR A 193 -11.44 -2.85 -12.55
N GLY A 194 -12.73 -2.58 -12.31
CA GLY A 194 -13.56 -1.74 -13.19
C GLY A 194 -13.44 -0.25 -12.88
N ASP A 195 -13.63 0.59 -13.91
CA ASP A 195 -13.75 2.04 -13.75
C ASP A 195 -15.21 2.46 -13.64
N ARG A 196 -15.57 3.15 -12.56
CA ARG A 196 -16.95 3.56 -12.24
C ARG A 196 -17.30 4.96 -12.75
N ARG A 197 -16.32 5.71 -13.24
CA ARG A 197 -16.47 7.06 -13.86
C ARG A 197 -17.15 8.08 -12.95
N VAL A 198 -16.84 8.07 -11.69
CA VAL A 198 -17.33 9.05 -10.72
C VAL A 198 -16.45 10.30 -10.76
N LYS A 199 -17.03 11.47 -10.43
CA LYS A 199 -16.27 12.72 -10.27
C LYS A 199 -15.19 12.54 -9.18
N SER A 200 -14.02 13.16 -9.38
CA SER A 200 -12.96 13.23 -8.38
C SER A 200 -12.51 14.65 -8.09
N GLU A 201 -11.93 14.87 -6.94
CA GLU A 201 -11.36 16.15 -6.53
C GLU A 201 -9.98 15.94 -5.92
N ALA A 202 -9.03 16.79 -6.26
CA ALA A 202 -7.68 16.76 -5.71
C ALA A 202 -7.35 18.08 -5.01
N THR A 203 -6.88 18.03 -3.78
CA THR A 203 -6.42 19.19 -3.02
C THR A 203 -4.92 19.14 -2.85
N MET A 204 -4.22 20.10 -3.46
CA MET A 204 -2.77 20.27 -3.30
C MET A 204 -2.52 21.38 -2.28
N LYS A 205 -1.86 21.05 -1.14
CA LYS A 205 -1.69 21.98 -0.01
C LYS A 205 -0.26 21.94 0.52
N GLN A 206 0.39 23.11 0.66
CA GLN A 206 1.62 23.19 1.46
C GLN A 206 1.25 23.07 2.94
N ILE A 207 1.84 22.09 3.63
CA ILE A 207 1.59 21.81 5.05
C ILE A 207 2.77 22.20 5.95
N LEU A 208 4.00 22.20 5.43
CA LEU A 208 5.21 22.62 6.16
C LEU A 208 6.13 23.41 5.25
N THR A 209 6.65 24.51 5.78
CA THR A 209 7.76 25.27 5.17
C THR A 209 9.11 24.72 5.63
N VAL A 210 10.22 25.17 5.00
CA VAL A 210 11.57 24.79 5.41
C VAL A 210 11.87 25.30 6.83
N GLU A 211 11.46 26.54 7.14
CA GLU A 211 11.67 27.19 8.44
C GLU A 211 10.94 26.45 9.57
N GLN A 212 9.75 25.94 9.31
CA GLN A 212 9.01 25.09 10.26
C GLN A 212 9.73 23.76 10.49
N ILE A 213 10.12 23.07 9.40
CA ILE A 213 10.86 21.80 9.47
C ILE A 213 12.19 21.96 10.25
N GLU A 214 12.88 23.10 10.12
CA GLU A 214 14.12 23.33 10.83
C GLU A 214 13.94 23.51 12.34
N LYS A 215 12.80 24.05 12.77
CA LYS A 215 12.47 24.28 14.19
C LYS A 215 11.87 23.05 14.88
N MET A 216 11.05 22.27 14.18
CA MET A 216 10.34 21.11 14.70
C MET A 216 11.25 19.88 14.80
N ASP A 217 11.00 19.00 15.75
CA ASP A 217 11.58 17.66 15.73
C ASP A 217 10.87 16.74 14.71
N TYR A 218 11.35 15.53 14.57
CA TYR A 218 10.80 14.62 13.55
C TYR A 218 9.46 14.02 13.95
N ASN A 219 9.11 13.95 15.23
CA ASN A 219 7.81 13.47 15.71
C ASN A 219 6.75 14.55 15.47
N GLU A 220 7.06 15.80 15.82
CA GLU A 220 6.19 16.95 15.52
C GLU A 220 5.89 17.09 14.02
N ILE A 221 6.92 16.86 13.17
CA ILE A 221 6.73 16.83 11.71
C ILE A 221 5.81 15.69 11.31
N MET A 222 5.94 14.51 11.93
CA MET A 222 5.10 13.35 11.65
C MET A 222 3.66 13.60 12.04
N GLU A 223 3.39 14.19 13.22
CA GLU A 223 2.05 14.58 13.68
C GLU A 223 1.37 15.54 12.70
N VAL A 224 2.10 16.54 12.16
CA VAL A 224 1.54 17.43 11.15
C VAL A 224 1.20 16.66 9.87
N ILE A 225 2.08 15.77 9.43
CA ILE A 225 1.82 14.95 8.24
C ILE A 225 0.60 14.05 8.47
N ASP A 226 0.52 13.34 9.58
CA ASP A 226 -0.59 12.44 9.90
C ASP A 226 -1.93 13.18 9.93
N ARG A 227 -1.97 14.36 10.57
CA ARG A 227 -3.19 15.18 10.62
C ARG A 227 -3.63 15.68 9.24
N GLU A 228 -2.69 16.10 8.41
CA GLU A 228 -2.97 16.71 7.10
C GLU A 228 -3.14 15.67 5.98
N PHE A 229 -2.86 14.39 6.26
CA PHE A 229 -2.97 13.29 5.30
C PHE A 229 -4.25 12.45 5.50
N GLN A 230 -5.18 12.92 6.32
CA GLN A 230 -6.46 12.22 6.56
C GLN A 230 -7.39 12.38 5.36
N TYR A 231 -8.03 11.30 4.97
CA TYR A 231 -9.10 11.29 3.96
C TYR A 231 -10.07 10.13 4.20
N ASP A 232 -11.28 10.29 3.69
CA ASP A 232 -12.32 9.27 3.64
C ASP A 232 -13.14 9.48 2.38
N ASP A 233 -12.95 8.61 1.40
CA ASP A 233 -13.57 8.72 0.08
C ASP A 233 -15.07 8.44 0.12
N PHE A 234 -15.53 7.54 1.02
CA PHE A 234 -16.97 7.25 1.16
C PHE A 234 -17.71 8.38 1.89
N ALA A 235 -17.12 8.95 2.95
CA ALA A 235 -17.67 10.14 3.59
C ALA A 235 -17.70 11.32 2.61
N TRP A 236 -16.60 11.55 1.87
CA TRP A 236 -16.55 12.58 0.82
C TRP A 236 -17.61 12.35 -0.26
N GLN A 237 -17.82 11.11 -0.71
CA GLN A 237 -18.84 10.75 -1.69
C GLN A 237 -20.24 11.12 -1.20
N ARG A 238 -20.59 10.71 0.03
CA ARG A 238 -21.87 10.98 0.67
C ARG A 238 -22.11 12.49 0.83
N ASP A 239 -21.14 13.19 1.42
CA ASP A 239 -21.28 14.61 1.76
C ASP A 239 -21.36 15.52 0.52
N ASN A 240 -20.72 15.13 -0.56
CA ASN A 240 -20.80 15.82 -1.86
C ASN A 240 -21.90 15.28 -2.79
N GLN A 241 -22.75 14.35 -2.31
CA GLN A 241 -23.85 13.73 -3.06
C GLN A 241 -23.40 13.17 -4.43
N ILE A 242 -22.25 12.50 -4.47
CA ILE A 242 -21.68 11.93 -5.68
C ILE A 242 -22.29 10.55 -5.93
N ARG A 243 -23.11 10.42 -6.95
CA ARG A 243 -23.78 9.17 -7.30
C ARG A 243 -22.87 8.23 -8.09
N MET A 244 -22.81 6.99 -7.64
CA MET A 244 -22.16 5.87 -8.32
C MET A 244 -23.22 4.88 -8.84
N THR A 245 -23.59 5.02 -10.10
CA THR A 245 -24.73 4.30 -10.71
C THR A 245 -24.37 2.91 -11.24
N LYS A 246 -23.10 2.50 -11.17
CA LYS A 246 -22.66 1.17 -11.63
C LYS A 246 -23.33 0.06 -10.82
N LYS A 247 -23.89 -0.92 -11.53
CA LYS A 247 -24.56 -2.07 -10.89
C LYS A 247 -23.57 -2.98 -10.13
N THR A 248 -22.28 -2.97 -10.49
CA THR A 248 -21.21 -3.79 -9.91
C THR A 248 -20.47 -3.10 -8.76
N ARG A 249 -21.11 -2.14 -8.07
CA ARG A 249 -20.43 -1.27 -7.09
C ARG A 249 -19.97 -1.95 -5.80
N ALA A 250 -20.60 -3.09 -5.42
CA ALA A 250 -20.14 -3.89 -4.28
C ALA A 250 -19.32 -5.13 -4.69
N GLU A 251 -19.16 -5.39 -5.99
CA GLU A 251 -18.45 -6.57 -6.47
C GLU A 251 -16.98 -6.56 -6.05
N GLY A 252 -16.55 -7.65 -5.38
CA GLY A 252 -15.21 -7.79 -4.81
C GLY A 252 -15.06 -7.27 -3.37
N LEU A 253 -16.04 -6.53 -2.83
CA LEU A 253 -15.96 -5.92 -1.49
C LEU A 253 -15.76 -6.96 -0.37
N HIS A 254 -16.24 -8.19 -0.55
CA HIS A 254 -16.04 -9.30 0.40
C HIS A 254 -14.56 -9.67 0.66
N ARG A 255 -13.65 -9.21 -0.17
CA ARG A 255 -12.20 -9.41 0.05
C ARG A 255 -11.64 -8.47 1.12
N VAL A 256 -12.23 -7.27 1.21
CA VAL A 256 -11.89 -6.28 2.23
C VAL A 256 -12.68 -6.56 3.50
N LEU A 257 -14.00 -6.71 3.39
CA LEU A 257 -14.91 -7.02 4.51
C LEU A 257 -15.06 -8.54 4.59
N TYR A 258 -14.14 -9.18 5.31
CA TYR A 258 -14.01 -10.64 5.34
C TYR A 258 -14.75 -11.30 6.51
N GLN A 259 -15.15 -10.50 7.53
CA GLN A 259 -15.85 -10.99 8.72
C GLN A 259 -17.30 -10.47 8.76
N CYS A 260 -18.24 -11.36 8.99
CA CYS A 260 -19.65 -11.01 9.08
C CYS A 260 -19.98 -10.34 10.43
N PRO A 261 -20.52 -9.11 10.48
CA PRO A 261 -20.83 -8.46 11.75
C PRO A 261 -22.09 -9.03 12.40
N HIS A 262 -22.93 -9.75 11.65
CA HIS A 262 -24.15 -10.35 12.17
C HIS A 262 -23.89 -11.67 12.95
N CYS A 263 -23.07 -12.57 12.40
CA CYS A 263 -22.80 -13.87 13.04
C CYS A 263 -21.36 -14.06 13.52
N GLY A 264 -20.47 -13.09 13.27
CA GLY A 264 -19.05 -13.15 13.66
C GLY A 264 -18.17 -14.04 12.80
N LYS A 265 -18.73 -14.81 11.83
CA LYS A 265 -17.94 -15.74 11.02
C LYS A 265 -17.00 -15.01 10.08
N GLU A 266 -15.76 -15.46 10.04
CA GLU A 266 -14.72 -15.03 9.12
C GLU A 266 -14.71 -15.85 7.82
N TYR A 267 -14.19 -15.28 6.74
CA TYR A 267 -13.89 -15.92 5.45
C TYR A 267 -15.13 -16.48 4.72
N ARG A 268 -16.34 -16.11 5.15
CA ARG A 268 -17.60 -16.59 4.55
C ARG A 268 -18.39 -15.48 3.84
N MET A 269 -17.75 -14.32 3.67
CA MET A 269 -18.37 -13.22 2.92
C MET A 269 -18.30 -13.46 1.41
N ALA A 270 -19.31 -12.99 0.68
CA ALA A 270 -19.36 -12.98 -0.77
C ALA A 270 -20.00 -11.69 -1.27
N SER A 271 -19.70 -11.28 -2.50
CA SER A 271 -20.31 -10.09 -3.10
C SER A 271 -20.48 -10.23 -4.60
N GLU A 272 -21.59 -9.72 -5.12
CA GLU A 272 -21.91 -9.67 -6.54
C GLU A 272 -22.79 -8.45 -6.83
N GLY A 273 -22.53 -7.77 -7.92
CA GLY A 273 -23.30 -6.59 -8.32
C GLY A 273 -23.24 -5.48 -7.26
N ALA A 274 -24.39 -5.16 -6.67
CA ALA A 274 -24.52 -4.15 -5.61
C ALA A 274 -24.72 -4.77 -4.22
N HIS A 275 -24.46 -6.06 -4.05
CA HIS A 275 -24.74 -6.77 -2.81
C HIS A 275 -23.48 -7.39 -2.23
N ILE A 276 -23.45 -7.46 -0.89
CA ILE A 276 -22.53 -8.26 -0.09
C ILE A 276 -23.33 -9.08 0.90
N TRP A 277 -22.95 -10.34 1.15
CA TRP A 277 -23.66 -11.23 2.06
C TRP A 277 -22.73 -12.24 2.70
N CYS A 278 -23.16 -12.79 3.83
CA CYS A 278 -22.52 -13.91 4.48
C CYS A 278 -23.09 -15.23 3.99
N LYS A 279 -22.23 -16.14 3.51
CA LYS A 279 -22.64 -17.49 3.07
C LYS A 279 -23.06 -18.40 4.23
N GLU A 280 -22.65 -18.09 5.46
CA GLU A 280 -22.97 -18.88 6.65
C GLU A 280 -24.36 -18.59 7.18
N CYS A 281 -24.67 -17.31 7.48
CA CYS A 281 -25.97 -16.95 8.08
C CYS A 281 -26.98 -16.34 7.08
N GLY A 282 -26.57 -16.10 5.84
CA GLY A 282 -27.43 -15.53 4.79
C GLY A 282 -27.71 -14.04 4.91
N HIS A 283 -27.25 -13.37 5.97
CA HIS A 283 -27.47 -11.92 6.12
C HIS A 283 -26.85 -11.14 4.96
N LYS A 284 -27.62 -10.19 4.40
CA LYS A 284 -27.29 -9.55 3.13
C LYS A 284 -27.48 -8.04 3.19
N TRP A 285 -26.51 -7.32 2.61
CA TRP A 285 -26.54 -5.87 2.48
C TRP A 285 -26.55 -5.46 1.02
N PHE A 286 -27.19 -4.33 0.76
CA PHE A 286 -27.19 -3.64 -0.52
C PHE A 286 -26.36 -2.36 -0.41
N MET A 287 -25.45 -2.13 -1.33
CA MET A 287 -24.73 -0.86 -1.44
C MET A 287 -25.56 0.11 -2.27
N ASN A 288 -26.00 1.22 -1.69
CA ASN A 288 -26.68 2.28 -2.44
C ASN A 288 -25.73 3.07 -3.35
N GLU A 289 -26.26 4.02 -4.12
CA GLU A 289 -25.48 4.81 -5.08
C GLU A 289 -24.51 5.82 -4.41
N TYR A 290 -24.61 6.03 -3.12
CA TYR A 290 -23.74 6.89 -2.31
C TYR A 290 -22.71 6.11 -1.51
N GLY A 291 -22.52 4.82 -1.81
CA GLY A 291 -21.52 3.96 -1.18
C GLY A 291 -21.88 3.48 0.22
N GLN A 292 -23.13 3.68 0.66
CA GLN A 292 -23.60 3.22 1.95
C GLN A 292 -24.17 1.79 1.83
N LEU A 293 -23.92 0.97 2.85
CA LEU A 293 -24.48 -0.36 2.99
C LEU A 293 -25.78 -0.30 3.80
N GLU A 294 -26.78 -1.03 3.34
CA GLU A 294 -28.10 -1.12 3.97
C GLU A 294 -28.49 -2.60 4.01
N ALA A 295 -28.82 -3.14 5.18
CA ALA A 295 -29.31 -4.51 5.27
C ALA A 295 -30.62 -4.64 4.49
N ILE A 296 -30.80 -5.76 3.76
CA ILE A 296 -32.06 -6.04 3.08
C ILE A 296 -33.13 -6.40 4.10
N GLU A 297 -32.74 -7.13 5.15
CA GLU A 297 -33.60 -7.50 6.29
C GLU A 297 -32.76 -7.41 7.57
N GLY A 298 -33.37 -7.02 8.68
CA GLY A 298 -32.74 -6.94 9.99
C GLY A 298 -31.84 -5.72 10.16
N GLU A 299 -30.82 -5.87 10.96
CA GLU A 299 -29.91 -4.79 11.35
C GLU A 299 -28.81 -4.56 10.32
N THR A 300 -28.54 -3.31 9.98
CA THR A 300 -27.46 -2.92 9.05
C THR A 300 -26.07 -3.12 9.66
N HIS A 301 -25.90 -3.06 10.98
CA HIS A 301 -24.65 -3.03 11.73
C HIS A 301 -23.74 -1.85 11.31
N PHE A 302 -23.22 -1.87 10.07
CA PHE A 302 -22.36 -0.83 9.51
C PHE A 302 -22.89 -0.35 8.16
N SER A 303 -23.28 0.92 8.08
CA SER A 303 -23.63 1.57 6.81
C SER A 303 -22.38 2.08 6.08
N HIS A 304 -21.37 2.48 6.83
CA HIS A 304 -20.12 3.04 6.33
C HIS A 304 -19.03 1.96 6.23
N ILE A 305 -18.47 1.76 5.03
CA ILE A 305 -17.50 0.69 4.77
C ILE A 305 -16.25 0.81 5.67
N PRO A 306 -15.65 1.99 5.87
CA PRO A 306 -14.53 2.14 6.80
C PRO A 306 -14.84 1.72 8.23
N ASP A 307 -16.06 1.96 8.73
CA ASP A 307 -16.43 1.57 10.10
C ASP A 307 -16.46 0.03 10.25
N TRP A 308 -16.95 -0.69 9.23
CA TRP A 308 -16.89 -2.15 9.23
C TRP A 308 -15.43 -2.65 9.19
N TYR A 309 -14.60 -2.07 8.34
CA TYR A 309 -13.19 -2.41 8.25
C TYR A 309 -12.43 -2.13 9.58
N GLU A 310 -12.72 -1.02 10.26
CA GLU A 310 -12.12 -0.71 11.57
C GLU A 310 -12.65 -1.62 12.69
N TRP A 311 -13.91 -2.10 12.60
CA TRP A 311 -14.41 -3.15 13.49
C TRP A 311 -13.66 -4.48 13.29
N GLU A 312 -13.36 -4.86 12.06
CA GLU A 312 -12.51 -6.03 11.77
C GLU A 312 -11.10 -5.83 12.34
N ARG A 313 -10.53 -4.63 12.20
CA ARG A 313 -9.24 -4.27 12.82
C ARG A 313 -9.26 -4.42 14.33
N GLU A 314 -10.30 -3.97 14.98
CA GLU A 314 -10.46 -4.07 16.42
C GLU A 314 -10.52 -5.54 16.89
N ASN A 315 -11.18 -6.41 16.13
CA ASN A 315 -11.20 -7.85 16.42
C ASN A 315 -9.80 -8.46 16.28
N VAL A 316 -9.07 -8.12 15.23
CA VAL A 316 -7.67 -8.54 15.05
C VAL A 316 -6.78 -8.02 16.17
N ARG A 317 -6.98 -6.76 16.61
CA ARG A 317 -6.25 -6.19 17.76
C ARG A 317 -6.44 -7.02 19.01
N LYS A 318 -7.67 -7.43 19.33
CA LYS A 318 -7.97 -8.31 20.47
C LYS A 318 -7.26 -9.66 20.36
N GLU A 319 -7.20 -10.26 19.17
CA GLU A 319 -6.43 -11.48 18.94
C GLU A 319 -4.93 -11.28 19.20
N VAL A 320 -4.37 -10.15 18.76
CA VAL A 320 -2.95 -9.80 19.01
C VAL A 320 -2.69 -9.54 20.49
N GLU A 321 -3.51 -8.76 21.16
CA GLU A 321 -3.36 -8.44 22.59
C GLU A 321 -3.49 -9.66 23.49
N SER A 322 -4.38 -10.59 23.12
CA SER A 322 -4.52 -11.89 23.82
C SER A 322 -3.47 -12.93 23.44
N GLY A 323 -2.61 -12.65 22.44
CA GLY A 323 -1.60 -13.59 21.94
C GLY A 323 -2.18 -14.78 21.17
N THR A 324 -3.44 -14.71 20.74
CA THR A 324 -4.14 -15.81 20.04
C THR A 324 -4.05 -15.73 18.52
N TYR A 325 -3.59 -14.59 17.97
CA TYR A 325 -3.44 -14.44 16.53
C TYR A 325 -2.43 -15.45 15.95
N SER A 326 -2.87 -16.26 15.00
CA SER A 326 -2.01 -17.19 14.27
C SER A 326 -2.61 -17.57 12.91
N LEU A 327 -1.76 -17.60 11.91
CA LEU A 327 -2.02 -18.16 10.58
C LEU A 327 -0.91 -19.18 10.28
N ASP A 328 -1.27 -20.38 9.83
CA ASP A 328 -0.33 -21.43 9.40
C ASP A 328 -0.94 -22.16 8.20
N VAL A 329 -0.44 -21.87 7.02
CA VAL A 329 -1.01 -22.37 5.76
C VAL A 329 0.08 -22.73 4.75
N MET A 330 -0.24 -23.63 3.84
CA MET A 330 0.56 -23.81 2.63
C MET A 330 0.28 -22.67 1.64
N ALA A 331 1.30 -22.33 0.86
CA ALA A 331 1.21 -21.26 -0.12
C ALA A 331 2.05 -21.56 -1.36
N ASP A 332 1.60 -21.09 -2.53
CA ASP A 332 2.45 -21.03 -3.72
C ASP A 332 3.27 -19.75 -3.70
N VAL A 333 4.55 -19.84 -4.03
CA VAL A 333 5.48 -18.71 -3.97
C VAL A 333 6.03 -18.37 -5.35
N ARG A 334 6.07 -17.08 -5.66
CA ARG A 334 6.73 -16.52 -6.84
C ARG A 334 7.64 -15.38 -6.44
N SER A 335 8.83 -15.36 -7.01
CA SER A 335 9.83 -14.31 -6.78
C SER A 335 9.82 -13.28 -7.90
N LEU A 336 10.01 -11.99 -7.56
CA LEU A 336 10.21 -10.91 -8.51
C LEU A 336 11.56 -10.21 -8.28
N PRO A 337 12.68 -10.84 -8.64
CA PRO A 337 14.01 -10.24 -8.48
C PRO A 337 14.26 -9.09 -9.47
N HIS A 338 13.61 -9.15 -10.64
CA HIS A 338 13.77 -8.18 -11.73
C HIS A 338 12.43 -7.92 -12.43
N PRO A 339 12.14 -6.68 -12.90
CA PRO A 339 10.89 -6.35 -13.61
C PRO A 339 10.58 -7.15 -14.87
N LYS A 340 11.50 -7.96 -15.37
CA LYS A 340 11.30 -8.77 -16.59
C LYS A 340 10.29 -9.90 -16.43
N GLY A 341 10.06 -10.38 -15.20
CA GLY A 341 9.09 -11.43 -14.96
C GLY A 341 9.23 -12.10 -13.59
N PHE A 342 8.24 -12.90 -13.29
CA PHE A 342 8.18 -13.71 -12.09
C PHE A 342 8.89 -15.04 -12.32
N ILE A 343 9.57 -15.51 -11.29
CA ILE A 343 10.16 -16.84 -11.20
C ILE A 343 9.27 -17.66 -10.27
N GLU A 344 8.86 -18.84 -10.68
CA GLU A 344 8.12 -19.77 -9.87
C GLU A 344 9.06 -20.46 -8.88
N ILE A 345 8.76 -20.35 -7.59
CA ILE A 345 9.59 -20.94 -6.53
C ILE A 345 9.02 -22.29 -6.10
N GLY A 346 7.72 -22.47 -6.14
CA GLY A 346 7.02 -23.67 -5.72
C GLY A 346 6.22 -23.45 -4.44
N GLU A 347 5.89 -24.56 -3.76
CA GLU A 347 5.13 -24.54 -2.52
C GLU A 347 6.02 -24.23 -1.32
N ALA A 348 5.46 -23.51 -0.35
CA ALA A 348 6.09 -23.17 0.91
C ALA A 348 5.06 -23.12 2.03
N ARG A 349 5.48 -23.29 3.28
CA ARG A 349 4.65 -23.05 4.47
C ARG A 349 4.79 -21.59 4.87
N LEU A 350 3.67 -20.89 4.98
CA LEU A 350 3.57 -19.54 5.49
C LEU A 350 3.01 -19.58 6.91
N VAL A 351 3.79 -19.11 7.86
CA VAL A 351 3.34 -18.84 9.23
C VAL A 351 3.35 -17.35 9.47
N HIS A 352 2.26 -16.80 10.02
CA HIS A 352 2.18 -15.42 10.50
C HIS A 352 1.52 -15.41 11.87
N ASN A 353 2.27 -15.06 12.88
CA ASN A 353 1.85 -15.11 14.27
C ASN A 353 2.46 -13.94 15.07
N MET A 354 2.48 -14.03 16.39
CA MET A 354 3.05 -13.00 17.26
C MET A 354 4.51 -12.65 16.93
N GLU A 355 5.30 -13.57 16.41
CA GLU A 355 6.70 -13.31 16.03
C GLU A 355 6.85 -12.57 14.69
N GLY A 356 5.81 -12.58 13.85
CA GLY A 356 5.81 -12.01 12.50
C GLY A 356 5.68 -13.10 11.43
N PHE A 357 6.31 -12.90 10.27
CA PHE A 357 6.25 -13.85 9.16
C PHE A 357 7.43 -14.81 9.18
N LEU A 358 7.12 -16.10 9.00
CA LEU A 358 8.08 -17.14 8.67
C LEU A 358 7.59 -17.87 7.40
N LEU A 359 8.37 -17.80 6.33
CA LEU A 359 8.15 -18.56 5.11
C LEU A 359 9.25 -19.60 4.95
N THR A 360 8.88 -20.89 4.86
CA THR A 360 9.81 -22.00 4.71
C THR A 360 9.43 -22.90 3.54
N GLY A 361 10.41 -23.28 2.73
CA GLY A 361 10.18 -24.12 1.56
C GLY A 361 11.46 -24.71 1.01
N THR A 362 11.33 -25.34 -0.16
CA THR A 362 12.46 -25.90 -0.93
C THR A 362 12.37 -25.45 -2.38
N HIS A 363 13.49 -25.00 -2.94
CA HIS A 363 13.60 -24.61 -4.35
C HIS A 363 14.92 -25.15 -4.90
N ASP A 364 14.86 -25.88 -6.02
CA ASP A 364 16.03 -26.52 -6.66
C ASP A 364 16.93 -27.24 -5.65
N ASP A 365 16.32 -28.09 -4.81
CA ASP A 365 16.98 -28.85 -3.73
C ASP A 365 17.58 -28.01 -2.57
N ILE A 366 17.38 -26.69 -2.56
CA ILE A 366 17.83 -25.80 -1.49
C ILE A 366 16.67 -25.53 -0.54
N ASN A 367 16.80 -25.97 0.71
CA ASN A 367 15.87 -25.55 1.77
C ASN A 367 16.10 -24.08 2.09
N TYR A 368 15.04 -23.32 2.22
CA TYR A 368 15.14 -21.90 2.56
C TYR A 368 14.16 -21.50 3.67
N SER A 369 14.50 -20.43 4.37
CA SER A 369 13.61 -19.73 5.30
C SER A 369 13.77 -18.23 5.15
N LEU A 370 12.63 -17.52 5.15
CA LEU A 370 12.57 -16.06 5.24
C LEU A 370 11.82 -15.70 6.52
N ASN A 371 12.52 -15.04 7.44
CA ASN A 371 11.96 -14.55 8.70
C ASN A 371 11.85 -13.02 8.64
N LEU A 372 10.65 -12.49 8.86
CA LEU A 372 10.37 -11.06 8.91
C LEU A 372 9.70 -10.72 10.25
N PRO A 373 10.47 -10.32 11.26
CA PRO A 373 9.98 -10.09 12.62
C PRO A 373 8.92 -8.98 12.69
N ALA A 374 7.88 -9.18 13.51
CA ALA A 374 6.77 -8.24 13.68
C ALA A 374 7.21 -6.81 14.04
N PRO A 375 8.19 -6.56 14.95
CA PRO A 375 8.62 -5.20 15.27
C PRO A 375 9.30 -4.44 14.12
N GLN A 376 9.66 -5.12 13.05
CA GLN A 376 10.33 -4.53 11.90
C GLN A 376 9.41 -4.25 10.72
N ARG A 377 8.13 -4.64 10.80
CA ARG A 377 7.16 -4.56 9.70
C ARG A 377 5.91 -3.77 10.11
N TYR A 378 5.94 -2.44 9.89
CA TYR A 378 4.81 -1.58 10.25
C TYR A 378 3.56 -1.83 9.38
N SER A 379 3.70 -2.41 8.20
CA SER A 379 2.62 -2.83 7.31
C SER A 379 3.17 -3.75 6.21
N ILE A 380 2.27 -4.31 5.39
CA ILE A 380 2.57 -5.18 4.27
C ILE A 380 1.71 -4.82 3.06
N HIS A 381 2.19 -5.13 1.86
CA HIS A 381 1.35 -5.07 0.66
C HIS A 381 0.63 -6.40 0.42
N ILE A 382 -0.62 -6.29 0.04
CA ILE A 382 -1.46 -7.42 -0.36
C ILE A 382 -2.01 -7.17 -1.76
N GLU A 383 -2.40 -8.23 -2.43
CA GLU A 383 -3.04 -8.14 -3.75
C GLU A 383 -4.32 -8.95 -3.76
N TYR A 384 -5.35 -8.42 -4.36
CA TYR A 384 -6.60 -9.13 -4.61
C TYR A 384 -6.68 -9.58 -6.05
N ASN A 385 -7.06 -10.84 -6.28
CA ASN A 385 -7.27 -11.37 -7.63
C ASN A 385 -6.10 -11.10 -8.58
N PHE A 386 -4.88 -11.34 -8.11
CA PHE A 386 -3.66 -10.84 -8.72
C PHE A 386 -3.42 -11.40 -10.12
N ARG A 387 -3.38 -10.52 -11.10
CA ARG A 387 -2.99 -10.75 -12.50
C ARG A 387 -3.64 -12.01 -13.12
N LYS A 388 -2.84 -12.81 -13.84
CA LYS A 388 -3.28 -14.05 -14.51
C LYS A 388 -3.59 -15.19 -13.52
N TRP A 389 -3.06 -15.15 -12.31
CA TRP A 389 -3.28 -16.20 -11.30
C TRP A 389 -4.64 -16.12 -10.65
N LYS A 390 -5.27 -14.94 -10.65
CA LYS A 390 -6.63 -14.73 -10.13
C LYS A 390 -6.79 -15.19 -8.67
N ARG A 391 -5.72 -15.05 -7.88
CA ARG A 391 -5.67 -15.39 -6.45
C ARG A 391 -5.20 -14.20 -5.65
N ASP A 392 -5.58 -14.15 -4.39
CA ASP A 392 -5.12 -13.15 -3.44
C ASP A 392 -3.74 -13.55 -2.91
N CYS A 393 -2.86 -12.58 -2.66
CA CYS A 393 -1.52 -12.85 -2.14
C CYS A 393 -1.00 -11.72 -1.25
N VAL A 394 0.07 -12.03 -0.53
CA VAL A 394 0.86 -11.07 0.24
C VAL A 394 2.26 -10.92 -0.36
N ASP A 395 2.82 -9.71 -0.31
CA ASP A 395 4.14 -9.40 -0.84
C ASP A 395 5.17 -9.33 0.30
N LEU A 396 6.00 -10.35 0.43
CA LEU A 396 7.12 -10.38 1.37
C LEU A 396 8.38 -9.84 0.69
N SER A 397 8.76 -8.59 1.00
CA SER A 397 9.90 -7.92 0.37
C SER A 397 11.13 -7.87 1.28
N THR A 398 12.29 -8.14 0.68
CA THR A 398 13.64 -7.82 1.17
C THR A 398 14.27 -6.75 0.26
N LEU A 399 15.49 -6.31 0.52
CA LEU A 399 16.19 -5.40 -0.39
C LEU A 399 16.62 -6.07 -1.72
N THR A 400 16.68 -7.39 -1.74
CA THR A 400 17.13 -8.18 -2.91
C THR A 400 15.99 -8.74 -3.74
N ASP A 401 14.84 -9.05 -3.10
CA ASP A 401 13.74 -9.76 -3.75
C ASP A 401 12.36 -9.34 -3.20
N THR A 402 11.30 -9.67 -3.93
CA THR A 402 9.90 -9.64 -3.47
C THR A 402 9.27 -10.99 -3.76
N MET A 403 8.88 -11.70 -2.71
CA MET A 403 8.15 -12.95 -2.81
C MET A 403 6.66 -12.69 -2.74
N PHE A 404 5.94 -13.05 -3.80
CA PHE A 404 4.49 -13.06 -3.87
C PHE A 404 4.01 -14.40 -3.36
N VAL A 405 3.40 -14.40 -2.20
CA VAL A 405 2.98 -15.60 -1.47
C VAL A 405 1.47 -15.72 -1.56
N PHE A 406 0.98 -16.78 -2.20
CA PHE A 406 -0.42 -17.07 -2.47
C PHE A 406 -0.92 -18.16 -1.51
N PRO A 407 -1.54 -17.83 -0.38
CA PRO A 407 -2.04 -18.84 0.56
C PRO A 407 -3.01 -19.79 -0.11
N GLN A 408 -3.04 -21.05 0.33
CA GLN A 408 -3.93 -22.10 -0.15
C GLN A 408 -5.10 -22.29 0.84
N GLY A 409 -6.22 -22.82 0.37
CA GLY A 409 -7.43 -23.03 1.17
C GLY A 409 -8.42 -21.86 1.12
N GLU A 410 -9.39 -21.90 2.02
CA GLU A 410 -10.49 -20.90 2.10
C GLU A 410 -10.57 -20.20 3.47
N ASP A 411 -9.81 -20.67 4.46
CA ASP A 411 -9.86 -20.16 5.83
C ASP A 411 -8.74 -19.14 6.10
N PHE A 412 -8.63 -18.16 5.21
CA PHE A 412 -7.74 -17.02 5.35
C PHE A 412 -8.31 -15.77 4.67
N SER A 413 -7.78 -14.61 5.04
CA SER A 413 -7.96 -13.35 4.32
C SER A 413 -6.66 -12.57 4.30
N VAL A 414 -6.23 -12.13 3.12
CA VAL A 414 -5.05 -11.25 3.00
C VAL A 414 -5.30 -9.91 3.69
N THR A 415 -6.56 -9.46 3.80
CA THR A 415 -6.94 -8.29 4.60
C THR A 415 -6.63 -8.51 6.07
N LYS A 416 -7.04 -9.67 6.66
CA LYS A 416 -6.72 -10.01 8.05
C LYS A 416 -5.21 -10.05 8.28
N ILE A 417 -4.44 -10.64 7.35
CA ILE A 417 -2.97 -10.67 7.41
C ILE A 417 -2.41 -9.24 7.43
N SER A 418 -2.93 -8.35 6.59
CA SER A 418 -2.49 -6.94 6.56
C SER A 418 -2.82 -6.21 7.87
N LEU A 419 -4.05 -6.38 8.39
CA LEU A 419 -4.47 -5.80 9.68
C LEU A 419 -3.61 -6.31 10.83
N ALA A 420 -3.40 -7.62 10.89
CA ALA A 420 -2.58 -8.24 11.92
C ALA A 420 -1.12 -7.76 11.89
N THR A 421 -0.54 -7.58 10.70
CA THR A 421 0.82 -7.02 10.57
C THR A 421 0.90 -5.64 11.22
N GLU A 422 -0.09 -4.78 10.98
CA GLU A 422 -0.15 -3.43 11.54
C GLU A 422 -0.37 -3.43 13.05
N GLU A 423 -1.29 -4.26 13.55
CA GLU A 423 -1.57 -4.36 14.99
C GLU A 423 -0.45 -5.03 15.77
N LEU A 424 0.23 -6.04 15.20
CA LEU A 424 1.45 -6.63 15.77
C LEU A 424 2.57 -5.59 15.92
N TYR A 425 2.82 -4.79 14.88
CA TYR A 425 3.81 -3.72 14.93
C TYR A 425 3.50 -2.73 16.06
N LYS A 426 2.25 -2.26 16.17
CA LYS A 426 1.80 -1.35 17.23
C LYS A 426 1.97 -1.98 18.61
N HIS A 427 1.55 -3.25 18.78
CA HIS A 427 1.67 -3.98 20.04
C HIS A 427 3.10 -3.98 20.57
N TYR A 428 4.08 -4.32 19.72
CA TYR A 428 5.50 -4.35 20.13
C TYR A 428 6.08 -2.96 20.41
N HIS A 429 5.66 -1.93 19.68
CA HIS A 429 6.19 -0.57 19.89
C HIS A 429 5.58 0.08 21.13
N ASN A 430 4.27 -0.07 21.36
CA ASN A 430 3.61 0.42 22.56
C ASN A 430 4.16 -0.24 23.83
N LYS A 431 4.42 -1.57 23.79
CA LYS A 431 5.04 -2.30 24.90
C LYS A 431 6.43 -1.77 25.22
N LYS A 432 7.25 -1.52 24.19
CA LYS A 432 8.60 -0.99 24.36
C LYS A 432 8.59 0.44 24.92
N GLU A 433 7.63 1.28 24.51
CA GLU A 433 7.47 2.63 25.04
C GLU A 433 7.02 2.62 26.51
N ALA A 434 6.10 1.72 26.89
CA ALA A 434 5.69 1.54 28.28
C ALA A 434 6.87 1.09 29.16
N GLU A 435 7.62 0.07 28.73
CA GLU A 435 8.82 -0.41 29.44
C GLU A 435 9.90 0.68 29.59
N ALA A 436 10.06 1.54 28.60
CA ALA A 436 10.98 2.67 28.65
C ALA A 436 10.51 3.77 29.61
N ALA A 437 9.20 4.04 29.69
CA ALA A 437 8.62 4.98 30.64
C ALA A 437 8.78 4.50 32.09
N ASP A 438 8.43 3.24 32.37
CA ASP A 438 8.58 2.63 33.70
C ASP A 438 10.06 2.63 34.18
N SER A 439 11.01 2.40 33.24
CA SER A 439 12.43 2.44 33.55
C SER A 439 13.01 3.84 33.76
N ALA A 440 12.31 4.89 33.28
CA ALA A 440 12.70 6.29 33.49
C ALA A 440 12.14 6.87 34.82
N GLU A 441 11.09 6.25 35.36
CA GLU A 441 10.50 6.64 36.65
C GLU A 441 11.12 5.87 37.86
N ALA A 442 11.85 4.77 37.61
CA ALA A 442 12.55 3.97 38.61
C ALA A 442 14.00 4.46 38.83
#